data_c7e1d63ece549f791ddc79541d580ff9
#
_entry.id   c7e1d63ece549f791ddc79541d580ff9
#
_cell.length_a   1.000
_cell.length_b   1.000
_cell.length_c   1.000
_cell.angle_alpha   90.00
_cell.angle_beta   90.00
_cell.angle_gamma   90.00
#
_symmetry.space_group_name_H-M   'P 1'
#
loop_
_entity.id
_entity.type
_entity.pdbx_description
1 polymer ?
#
loop_
_entity_poly.entity_id
_entity_poly.type
_entity_poly.pdbx_seq_one_letter_code
_entity_poly.pdbx_strand_id
1 'polypeptide(L)'
;MKENSQKGRVSYMDLINKNDNELKINVDEITSYKSFIDNPQLIENKVLAVVKNDELMSYAISPSLIKTLSKTDTYTNINKTDRKKHKFIDILNEWLHQKSVLWTPRHLAEVQRRSNKDLIPFFRDDFVEDITSQDILDFIRRVESRNNFDITHRLYRDVHAVMRYAISIGAITHNIAEPLRGALLPNVVVNQKTITKKELPILLSQITLAQFSEGKIMNHAFQLLALTFLRAQELMGAQWSEINFEEKFWIIPAERMKMRRPHTVYLTSQIISVLETIKANHFHSIYIFYDKKRDTAIKNERLINSLYKLGYKGKMTAHGFRALASTILNEEGFNPDVIEKQLAHIDSNSVRRAYNRAEYIEDRNKMMQWWSDFIVEQCPAFIESKQALLNL
;
A
#
# COMPACT_ATOMS: atom_id res chain seq x y z
N MET A 1 30.75 -56.79 -19.63
CA MET A 1 29.60 -56.95 -18.75
C MET A 1 28.65 -55.83 -19.04
N LYS A 2 27.52 -56.14 -19.69
CA LYS A 2 26.45 -55.25 -20.01
C LYS A 2 25.51 -55.25 -18.80
N GLU A 3 25.25 -54.12 -18.20
CA GLU A 3 24.14 -53.98 -17.26
C GLU A 3 23.19 -52.88 -17.69
N ASN A 4 22.01 -53.34 -17.87
CA ASN A 4 20.73 -52.72 -18.09
C ASN A 4 20.51 -51.39 -17.34
N SER A 5 20.12 -50.36 -18.07
CA SER A 5 19.30 -49.28 -17.54
C SER A 5 17.98 -49.19 -18.33
N GLN A 6 17.09 -50.13 -18.04
CA GLN A 6 15.66 -49.91 -18.24
C GLN A 6 15.15 -49.19 -16.98
N LYS A 7 15.14 -47.85 -16.98
CA LYS A 7 14.33 -47.07 -16.06
C LYS A 7 13.16 -46.49 -16.85
N GLY A 8 12.00 -46.85 -16.39
CA GLY A 8 10.64 -46.57 -16.79
C GLY A 8 10.44 -45.39 -17.74
N ARG A 9 10.11 -45.68 -18.97
CA ARG A 9 9.36 -44.75 -19.84
C ARG A 9 7.97 -44.58 -19.22
N VAL A 10 7.79 -43.53 -18.43
CA VAL A 10 6.45 -42.98 -18.18
C VAL A 10 6.00 -42.45 -19.54
N SER A 11 4.97 -43.07 -20.10
CA SER A 11 4.36 -42.60 -21.33
C SER A 11 3.75 -41.20 -21.03
N TYR A 12 4.34 -40.17 -21.58
CA TYR A 12 3.81 -38.81 -21.49
C TYR A 12 2.43 -38.66 -22.13
N MET A 13 1.92 -39.68 -22.80
CA MET A 13 0.54 -39.77 -23.30
C MET A 13 -0.50 -39.80 -22.20
N ASP A 14 -0.16 -40.25 -20.97
CA ASP A 14 -1.11 -40.35 -19.86
C ASP A 14 -1.34 -38.99 -19.14
N LEU A 15 -0.51 -37.98 -19.38
CA LEU A 15 -0.64 -36.64 -18.80
C LEU A 15 -1.56 -35.72 -19.60
N ILE A 16 -1.87 -36.03 -20.85
CA ILE A 16 -2.67 -35.18 -21.75
C ILE A 16 -4.15 -35.61 -21.75
N ASN A 17 -4.52 -36.71 -21.15
CA ASN A 17 -5.84 -37.37 -21.27
C ASN A 17 -6.83 -37.05 -20.15
N LYS A 18 -6.76 -35.93 -19.45
CA LYS A 18 -7.64 -35.64 -18.29
C LYS A 18 -8.74 -34.61 -18.46
N ASN A 19 -9.08 -34.14 -19.65
CA ASN A 19 -10.30 -33.34 -19.83
C ASN A 19 -10.97 -33.60 -21.18
N ASP A 20 -12.23 -33.97 -21.17
CA ASP A 20 -13.00 -34.45 -22.33
C ASP A 20 -13.37 -33.38 -23.41
N ASN A 21 -12.80 -32.17 -23.35
CA ASN A 21 -13.09 -31.08 -24.30
C ASN A 21 -11.82 -30.37 -24.85
N GLU A 22 -10.65 -30.97 -24.75
CA GLU A 22 -9.42 -30.33 -25.25
C GLU A 22 -9.05 -30.85 -26.64
N LEU A 23 -8.51 -29.94 -27.47
CA LEU A 23 -7.94 -30.25 -28.79
C LEU A 23 -6.84 -31.29 -28.61
N LYS A 24 -7.06 -32.55 -29.03
CA LYS A 24 -6.05 -33.61 -28.98
C LYS A 24 -4.98 -33.32 -30.02
N ILE A 25 -3.86 -32.72 -29.59
CA ILE A 25 -2.68 -32.57 -30.43
C ILE A 25 -1.90 -33.88 -30.36
N ASN A 26 -1.90 -34.64 -31.43
CA ASN A 26 -0.99 -35.77 -31.55
C ASN A 26 0.42 -35.22 -31.76
N VAL A 27 1.30 -35.52 -30.82
CA VAL A 27 2.72 -35.14 -30.90
C VAL A 27 3.46 -36.26 -31.63
N ASP A 28 4.05 -35.94 -32.78
CA ASP A 28 4.79 -36.89 -33.58
C ASP A 28 6.12 -37.29 -32.95
N GLU A 29 6.74 -36.32 -32.23
CA GLU A 29 8.06 -36.51 -31.64
C GLU A 29 8.29 -35.58 -30.45
N ILE A 30 9.04 -36.03 -29.45
CA ILE A 30 9.49 -35.22 -28.30
C ILE A 30 10.97 -34.93 -28.51
N THR A 31 11.35 -33.65 -28.45
CA THR A 31 12.74 -33.23 -28.56
C THR A 31 13.14 -32.30 -27.40
N SER A 32 14.44 -32.35 -27.06
CA SER A 32 14.96 -31.44 -26.06
C SER A 32 15.06 -30.02 -26.62
N TYR A 33 14.91 -29.02 -25.73
CA TYR A 33 15.06 -27.60 -26.08
C TYR A 33 16.39 -27.34 -26.82
N LYS A 34 17.48 -27.95 -26.38
CA LYS A 34 18.81 -27.84 -27.00
C LYS A 34 18.83 -28.42 -28.41
N SER A 35 18.30 -29.64 -28.58
CA SER A 35 18.25 -30.32 -29.88
C SER A 35 17.37 -29.52 -30.87
N PHE A 36 16.30 -28.89 -30.42
CA PHE A 36 15.45 -28.04 -31.24
C PHE A 36 16.16 -26.76 -31.69
N ILE A 37 16.90 -26.09 -30.80
CA ILE A 37 17.69 -24.89 -31.15
C ILE A 37 18.80 -25.18 -32.13
N ASP A 38 19.50 -26.32 -31.93
CA ASP A 38 20.64 -26.73 -32.77
C ASP A 38 20.17 -27.22 -34.16
N ASN A 39 18.93 -27.71 -34.27
CA ASN A 39 18.37 -28.25 -35.52
C ASN A 39 16.88 -27.86 -35.71
N PRO A 40 16.58 -26.63 -36.09
CA PRO A 40 15.20 -26.20 -36.32
C PRO A 40 14.45 -26.95 -37.40
N GLN A 41 15.18 -27.67 -38.28
CA GLN A 41 14.60 -28.46 -39.39
C GLN A 41 13.89 -29.72 -38.92
N LEU A 42 14.05 -30.13 -37.65
CA LEU A 42 13.33 -31.30 -37.06
C LEU A 42 11.80 -31.15 -37.11
N ILE A 43 11.32 -29.92 -37.32
CA ILE A 43 9.88 -29.57 -37.36
C ILE A 43 9.21 -29.87 -38.69
N GLU A 44 9.95 -30.33 -39.71
CA GLU A 44 9.42 -30.52 -41.05
C GLU A 44 8.25 -31.54 -41.07
N ASN A 45 7.05 -31.08 -41.45
CA ASN A 45 5.80 -31.85 -41.48
C ASN A 45 5.38 -32.57 -40.19
N LYS A 46 5.83 -32.07 -39.05
CA LYS A 46 5.57 -32.69 -37.73
C LYS A 46 5.07 -31.69 -36.70
N VAL A 47 4.48 -32.21 -35.64
CA VAL A 47 4.24 -31.51 -34.38
C VAL A 47 5.22 -32.04 -33.36
N LEU A 48 6.09 -31.18 -32.85
CA LEU A 48 7.08 -31.53 -31.85
C LEU A 48 6.70 -30.94 -30.46
N ALA A 49 6.82 -31.77 -29.41
CA ALA A 49 6.83 -31.24 -28.05
C ALA A 49 8.27 -30.90 -27.66
N VAL A 50 8.52 -29.66 -27.30
CA VAL A 50 9.84 -29.17 -26.88
C VAL A 50 9.89 -29.19 -25.36
N VAL A 51 10.81 -29.96 -24.80
CA VAL A 51 10.97 -30.16 -23.35
C VAL A 51 12.34 -29.68 -22.87
N LYS A 52 12.38 -29.20 -21.63
CA LYS A 52 13.61 -28.84 -20.91
C LYS A 52 13.48 -29.33 -19.48
N ASN A 53 14.49 -30.11 -19.01
CA ASN A 53 14.47 -30.73 -17.70
C ASN A 53 13.19 -31.57 -17.45
N ASP A 54 12.73 -32.29 -18.46
CA ASP A 54 11.49 -33.10 -18.45
C ASP A 54 10.19 -32.30 -18.30
N GLU A 55 10.22 -30.95 -18.39
CA GLU A 55 9.04 -30.12 -18.44
C GLU A 55 8.74 -29.64 -19.85
N LEU A 56 7.45 -29.65 -20.22
CA LEU A 56 6.99 -29.18 -21.51
C LEU A 56 7.14 -27.64 -21.59
N MET A 57 7.96 -27.18 -22.53
CA MET A 57 8.18 -25.77 -22.79
C MET A 57 7.19 -25.20 -23.82
N SER A 58 6.99 -25.91 -24.93
CA SER A 58 6.08 -25.47 -26.00
C SER A 58 5.88 -26.63 -27.02
N TYR A 59 4.94 -26.39 -27.93
CA TYR A 59 4.82 -27.18 -29.15
C TYR A 59 5.37 -26.38 -30.33
N ALA A 60 6.15 -27.03 -31.17
CA ALA A 60 6.61 -26.50 -32.44
C ALA A 60 5.85 -27.20 -33.59
N ILE A 61 5.21 -26.41 -34.44
CA ILE A 61 4.39 -26.89 -35.56
C ILE A 61 5.00 -26.38 -36.86
N SER A 62 5.18 -27.26 -37.84
CA SER A 62 5.77 -26.87 -39.11
C SER A 62 4.88 -25.84 -39.87
N PRO A 63 5.47 -24.85 -40.57
CA PRO A 63 4.73 -23.91 -41.40
C PRO A 63 3.85 -24.56 -42.48
N SER A 64 4.30 -25.68 -43.02
CA SER A 64 3.54 -26.46 -43.99
C SER A 64 2.28 -27.10 -43.41
N LEU A 65 2.40 -27.62 -42.17
CA LEU A 65 1.27 -28.19 -41.44
C LEU A 65 0.26 -27.09 -41.00
N ILE A 66 0.74 -25.94 -40.55
CA ILE A 66 -0.10 -24.79 -40.26
C ILE A 66 -0.88 -24.35 -41.51
N LYS A 67 -0.23 -24.34 -42.71
CA LYS A 67 -0.84 -23.93 -43.95
C LYS A 67 -1.89 -24.96 -44.45
N THR A 68 -1.69 -26.24 -44.13
CA THR A 68 -2.66 -27.28 -44.42
C THR A 68 -3.85 -27.24 -43.48
N LEU A 69 -3.59 -27.04 -42.19
CA LEU A 69 -4.63 -26.87 -41.15
C LEU A 69 -5.48 -25.61 -41.37
N SER A 70 -4.87 -24.52 -41.84
CA SER A 70 -5.60 -23.27 -42.15
C SER A 70 -6.49 -23.33 -43.41
N LYS A 71 -6.34 -24.35 -44.22
CA LYS A 71 -7.19 -24.61 -45.43
C LYS A 71 -8.42 -25.47 -45.14
N THR A 72 -8.44 -26.17 -44.02
CA THR A 72 -9.62 -26.90 -43.58
C THR A 72 -10.51 -26.02 -42.72
N ASP A 73 -11.76 -25.77 -43.21
CA ASP A 73 -12.76 -24.92 -42.53
C ASP A 73 -13.10 -25.32 -41.09
N THR A 74 -12.43 -26.34 -40.59
CA THR A 74 -12.60 -26.82 -39.20
C THR A 74 -12.04 -25.87 -38.14
N TYR A 75 -11.12 -24.95 -38.49
CA TYR A 75 -10.52 -24.01 -37.54
C TYR A 75 -11.33 -22.74 -37.26
N THR A 76 -12.27 -22.41 -38.17
CA THR A 76 -13.13 -21.24 -37.98
C THR A 76 -14.28 -21.44 -37.00
N ASN A 77 -14.54 -22.69 -36.60
CA ASN A 77 -15.66 -23.02 -35.67
C ASN A 77 -15.27 -23.37 -34.23
N ILE A 78 -13.99 -23.51 -33.91
CA ILE A 78 -13.56 -23.84 -32.52
C ILE A 78 -13.62 -22.61 -31.61
N ASN A 79 -13.67 -21.40 -32.15
CA ASN A 79 -13.75 -20.15 -31.38
C ASN A 79 -15.16 -19.64 -31.09
N LYS A 80 -16.20 -20.38 -31.43
CA LYS A 80 -17.60 -20.05 -31.11
C LYS A 80 -18.31 -21.16 -30.30
N THR A 81 -17.66 -21.78 -29.34
CA THR A 81 -18.40 -22.29 -28.21
C THR A 81 -18.92 -21.09 -27.42
N ASP A 82 -20.17 -21.10 -27.03
CA ASP A 82 -20.83 -20.16 -26.16
C ASP A 82 -20.04 -20.01 -24.84
N ARG A 83 -18.89 -19.32 -24.88
CA ARG A 83 -18.21 -18.89 -23.65
C ARG A 83 -19.16 -17.90 -23.00
N LYS A 84 -19.69 -18.27 -21.85
CA LYS A 84 -20.48 -17.39 -21.00
C LYS A 84 -19.68 -16.09 -20.86
N LYS A 85 -20.16 -15.01 -21.48
CA LYS A 85 -19.52 -13.69 -21.31
C LYS A 85 -19.65 -13.23 -19.86
N HIS A 86 -18.63 -12.54 -19.36
CA HIS A 86 -18.54 -12.12 -17.98
C HIS A 86 -18.78 -10.61 -17.87
N LYS A 87 -19.79 -10.19 -17.14
CA LYS A 87 -20.01 -8.77 -16.88
C LYS A 87 -18.86 -8.21 -16.04
N PHE A 88 -18.45 -6.98 -16.34
CA PHE A 88 -17.39 -6.29 -15.60
C PHE A 88 -17.72 -6.22 -14.10
N ILE A 89 -19.00 -5.98 -13.74
CA ILE A 89 -19.39 -5.90 -12.33
C ILE A 89 -19.20 -7.22 -11.59
N ASP A 90 -19.44 -8.35 -12.24
CA ASP A 90 -19.28 -9.67 -11.61
C ASP A 90 -17.80 -9.94 -11.34
N ILE A 91 -16.93 -9.69 -12.33
CA ILE A 91 -15.48 -9.80 -12.20
C ILE A 91 -14.93 -8.86 -11.13
N LEU A 92 -15.41 -7.61 -11.08
CA LEU A 92 -15.03 -6.65 -10.05
C LEU A 92 -15.39 -7.16 -8.65
N ASN A 93 -16.61 -7.71 -8.47
CA ASN A 93 -17.07 -8.21 -7.18
C ASN A 93 -16.26 -9.44 -6.73
N GLU A 94 -15.99 -10.37 -7.62
CA GLU A 94 -15.15 -11.54 -7.35
C GLU A 94 -13.73 -11.11 -6.97
N TRP A 95 -13.12 -10.19 -7.73
CA TRP A 95 -11.82 -9.63 -7.40
C TRP A 95 -11.80 -8.95 -6.02
N LEU A 96 -12.81 -8.13 -5.70
CA LEU A 96 -12.95 -7.49 -4.39
C LEU A 96 -13.09 -8.53 -3.27
N HIS A 97 -13.86 -9.59 -3.50
CA HIS A 97 -14.01 -10.69 -2.55
C HIS A 97 -12.66 -11.39 -2.30
N GLN A 98 -11.92 -11.74 -3.35
CA GLN A 98 -10.58 -12.32 -3.22
C GLN A 98 -9.63 -11.40 -2.43
N LYS A 99 -9.69 -10.08 -2.69
CA LYS A 99 -8.83 -9.09 -2.02
C LYS A 99 -9.24 -8.83 -0.57
N SER A 100 -10.48 -9.10 -0.19
CA SER A 100 -10.97 -8.90 1.19
C SER A 100 -10.19 -9.69 2.23
N VAL A 101 -9.64 -10.84 1.86
CA VAL A 101 -8.79 -11.68 2.73
C VAL A 101 -7.41 -11.04 2.99
N LEU A 102 -6.92 -10.24 2.04
CA LEU A 102 -5.56 -9.69 2.08
C LEU A 102 -5.51 -8.24 2.56
N TRP A 103 -6.57 -7.48 2.31
CA TRP A 103 -6.62 -6.05 2.58
C TRP A 103 -7.19 -5.76 3.98
N THR A 104 -6.77 -4.61 4.52
CA THR A 104 -7.43 -4.09 5.71
C THR A 104 -8.87 -3.68 5.39
N PRO A 105 -9.82 -3.79 6.33
CA PRO A 105 -11.21 -3.37 6.12
C PRO A 105 -11.34 -1.94 5.59
N ARG A 106 -10.50 -1.03 6.09
CA ARG A 106 -10.45 0.36 5.63
C ARG A 106 -10.03 0.48 4.16
N HIS A 107 -9.00 -0.25 3.74
CA HIS A 107 -8.54 -0.22 2.34
C HIS A 107 -9.58 -0.81 1.40
N LEU A 108 -10.20 -1.94 1.78
CA LEU A 108 -11.29 -2.54 1.02
C LEU A 108 -12.45 -1.56 0.85
N ALA A 109 -12.90 -0.92 1.94
CA ALA A 109 -13.98 0.07 1.90
C ALA A 109 -13.65 1.27 0.98
N GLU A 110 -12.40 1.73 0.97
CA GLU A 110 -11.95 2.81 0.07
C GLU A 110 -11.99 2.39 -1.40
N VAL A 111 -11.55 1.16 -1.73
CA VAL A 111 -11.62 0.62 -3.09
C VAL A 111 -13.07 0.46 -3.51
N GLN A 112 -13.91 -0.16 -2.68
CA GLN A 112 -15.34 -0.31 -2.94
C GLN A 112 -16.03 1.04 -3.17
N ARG A 113 -15.75 2.04 -2.32
CA ARG A 113 -16.32 3.39 -2.45
C ARG A 113 -16.00 4.03 -3.80
N ARG A 114 -14.74 3.99 -4.26
CA ARG A 114 -14.37 4.56 -5.56
C ARG A 114 -14.87 3.72 -6.73
N SER A 115 -14.92 2.39 -6.59
CA SER A 115 -15.51 1.51 -7.60
C SER A 115 -17.01 1.79 -7.78
N ASN A 116 -17.76 1.91 -6.68
CA ASN A 116 -19.18 2.24 -6.71
C ASN A 116 -19.45 3.63 -7.32
N LYS A 117 -18.55 4.58 -7.06
CA LYS A 117 -18.69 5.95 -7.56
C LYS A 117 -18.37 6.09 -9.03
N ASP A 118 -17.33 5.41 -9.51
CA ASP A 118 -16.72 5.71 -10.80
C ASP A 118 -16.72 4.51 -11.76
N LEU A 119 -16.30 3.31 -11.33
CA LEU A 119 -16.16 2.13 -12.20
C LEU A 119 -17.50 1.53 -12.56
N ILE A 120 -18.33 1.25 -11.56
CA ILE A 120 -19.63 0.60 -11.78
C ILE A 120 -20.55 1.45 -12.65
N PRO A 121 -20.68 2.78 -12.45
CA PRO A 121 -21.52 3.58 -13.35
C PRO A 121 -21.04 3.67 -14.79
N PHE A 122 -19.78 3.33 -15.05
CA PHE A 122 -19.21 3.38 -16.40
C PHE A 122 -19.24 2.03 -17.11
N PHE A 123 -18.81 0.94 -16.42
CA PHE A 123 -18.61 -0.38 -17.03
C PHE A 123 -19.64 -1.44 -16.62
N ARG A 124 -20.67 -1.08 -15.86
CA ARG A 124 -21.56 -2.03 -15.17
C ARG A 124 -22.05 -3.18 -16.04
N ASP A 125 -22.58 -2.82 -17.21
CA ASP A 125 -23.29 -3.76 -18.09
C ASP A 125 -22.40 -4.29 -19.21
N ASP A 126 -21.15 -3.78 -19.28
CA ASP A 126 -20.19 -4.21 -20.29
C ASP A 126 -19.65 -5.60 -19.96
N PHE A 127 -19.42 -6.38 -20.98
CA PHE A 127 -18.71 -7.65 -20.84
C PHE A 127 -17.20 -7.39 -20.96
N VAL A 128 -16.41 -7.99 -20.05
CA VAL A 128 -14.94 -7.78 -20.04
C VAL A 128 -14.27 -8.18 -21.35
N GLU A 129 -14.87 -9.11 -22.09
CA GLU A 129 -14.41 -9.59 -23.39
C GLU A 129 -14.63 -8.54 -24.51
N ASP A 130 -15.58 -7.63 -24.33
CA ASP A 130 -15.96 -6.63 -25.33
C ASP A 130 -15.35 -5.24 -25.03
N ILE A 131 -14.86 -5.01 -23.80
CA ILE A 131 -14.21 -3.74 -23.41
C ILE A 131 -12.94 -3.58 -24.22
N THR A 132 -12.76 -2.40 -24.83
CA THR A 132 -11.58 -2.03 -25.60
C THR A 132 -10.64 -1.10 -24.83
N SER A 133 -9.41 -0.95 -25.32
CA SER A 133 -8.49 0.06 -24.78
C SER A 133 -9.06 1.48 -24.91
N GLN A 134 -9.88 1.75 -25.94
CA GLN A 134 -10.52 3.05 -26.12
C GLN A 134 -11.54 3.31 -25.01
N ASP A 135 -12.36 2.34 -24.64
CA ASP A 135 -13.36 2.49 -23.56
C ASP A 135 -12.67 2.81 -22.23
N ILE A 136 -11.54 2.15 -21.94
CA ILE A 136 -10.75 2.45 -20.75
C ILE A 136 -10.13 3.86 -20.83
N LEU A 137 -9.66 4.28 -21.99
CA LEU A 137 -9.12 5.63 -22.19
C LEU A 137 -10.21 6.69 -22.00
N ASP A 138 -11.40 6.48 -22.52
CA ASP A 138 -12.55 7.39 -22.36
C ASP A 138 -12.97 7.49 -20.90
N PHE A 139 -12.97 6.37 -20.17
CA PHE A 139 -13.13 6.37 -18.72
C PHE A 139 -12.06 7.21 -18.00
N ILE A 140 -10.79 7.02 -18.35
CA ILE A 140 -9.66 7.79 -17.79
C ILE A 140 -9.88 9.29 -18.05
N ARG A 141 -10.17 9.70 -19.30
CA ARG A 141 -10.40 11.11 -19.67
C ARG A 141 -11.58 11.73 -18.93
N ARG A 142 -12.66 10.96 -18.73
CA ARG A 142 -13.81 11.39 -17.93
C ARG A 142 -13.43 11.64 -16.47
N VAL A 143 -12.54 10.85 -15.88
CA VAL A 143 -12.08 11.07 -14.49
C VAL A 143 -11.10 12.24 -14.43
N GLU A 144 -10.19 12.37 -15.39
CA GLU A 144 -9.21 13.46 -15.48
C GLU A 144 -9.87 14.83 -15.63
N SER A 145 -11.01 14.93 -16.32
CA SER A 145 -11.77 16.19 -16.46
C SER A 145 -12.21 16.80 -15.12
N ARG A 146 -12.16 16.03 -14.03
CA ARG A 146 -12.42 16.52 -12.67
C ARG A 146 -11.17 17.10 -11.99
N ASN A 147 -10.03 17.21 -12.68
CA ASN A 147 -8.74 17.68 -12.17
C ASN A 147 -8.25 16.92 -10.92
N ASN A 148 -8.57 15.64 -10.81
CA ASN A 148 -8.14 14.79 -9.68
C ASN A 148 -7.29 13.62 -10.18
N PHE A 149 -6.05 13.92 -10.53
CA PHE A 149 -5.13 12.96 -11.15
C PHE A 149 -4.74 11.81 -10.21
N ASP A 150 -4.67 12.02 -8.89
CA ASP A 150 -4.41 10.94 -7.92
C ASP A 150 -5.53 9.87 -7.97
N ILE A 151 -6.78 10.30 -8.02
CA ILE A 151 -7.92 9.37 -8.15
C ILE A 151 -7.90 8.68 -9.50
N THR A 152 -7.57 9.39 -10.59
CA THR A 152 -7.43 8.78 -11.92
C THR A 152 -6.41 7.66 -11.92
N HIS A 153 -5.21 7.89 -11.38
CA HIS A 153 -4.18 6.87 -11.28
C HIS A 153 -4.58 5.68 -10.39
N ARG A 154 -5.37 5.91 -9.34
CA ARG A 154 -5.90 4.83 -8.50
C ARG A 154 -6.93 4.00 -9.24
N LEU A 155 -7.89 4.64 -9.91
CA LEU A 155 -8.92 3.97 -10.69
C LEU A 155 -8.32 3.18 -11.87
N TYR A 156 -7.33 3.75 -12.56
CA TYR A 156 -6.59 3.01 -13.59
C TYR A 156 -5.96 1.72 -13.02
N ARG A 157 -5.30 1.81 -11.85
CA ARG A 157 -4.72 0.61 -11.19
C ARG A 157 -5.78 -0.41 -10.80
N ASP A 158 -6.97 0.03 -10.41
CA ASP A 158 -8.07 -0.87 -10.09
C ASP A 158 -8.58 -1.57 -11.35
N VAL A 159 -8.84 -0.84 -12.46
CA VAL A 159 -9.21 -1.43 -13.76
C VAL A 159 -8.16 -2.42 -14.23
N HIS A 160 -6.88 -2.01 -14.19
CA HIS A 160 -5.78 -2.88 -14.57
C HIS A 160 -5.74 -4.18 -13.74
N ALA A 161 -6.00 -4.09 -12.44
CA ALA A 161 -6.03 -5.25 -11.55
C ALA A 161 -7.25 -6.16 -11.78
N VAL A 162 -8.42 -5.58 -12.09
CA VAL A 162 -9.63 -6.33 -12.48
C VAL A 162 -9.40 -7.07 -13.80
N MET A 163 -8.80 -6.43 -14.80
CA MET A 163 -8.47 -7.09 -16.07
C MET A 163 -7.44 -8.21 -15.89
N ARG A 164 -6.45 -8.04 -15.00
CA ARG A 164 -5.53 -9.14 -14.65
C ARG A 164 -6.25 -10.30 -13.96
N TYR A 165 -7.23 -10.02 -13.13
CA TYR A 165 -8.04 -11.06 -12.52
C TYR A 165 -8.88 -11.78 -13.58
N ALA A 166 -9.47 -11.05 -14.54
CA ALA A 166 -10.19 -11.64 -15.67
C ALA A 166 -9.32 -12.60 -16.52
N ILE A 167 -8.01 -12.29 -16.68
CA ILE A 167 -7.06 -13.24 -17.30
C ILE A 167 -6.90 -14.49 -16.44
N SER A 168 -6.74 -14.34 -15.12
CA SER A 168 -6.48 -15.49 -14.23
C SER A 168 -7.63 -16.49 -14.17
N ILE A 169 -8.85 -16.07 -14.49
CA ILE A 169 -10.04 -16.94 -14.58
C ILE A 169 -10.37 -17.36 -16.04
N GLY A 170 -9.53 -16.97 -17.00
CA GLY A 170 -9.68 -17.34 -18.41
C GLY A 170 -10.76 -16.57 -19.18
N ALA A 171 -11.33 -15.47 -18.62
CA ALA A 171 -12.33 -14.66 -19.29
C ALA A 171 -11.72 -13.91 -20.50
N ILE A 172 -10.53 -13.37 -20.36
CA ILE A 172 -9.79 -12.68 -21.43
C ILE A 172 -8.35 -13.21 -21.52
N THR A 173 -7.67 -12.99 -22.64
CA THR A 173 -6.33 -13.52 -22.91
C THR A 173 -5.20 -12.53 -22.64
N HIS A 174 -5.49 -11.22 -22.64
CA HIS A 174 -4.50 -10.18 -22.41
C HIS A 174 -5.12 -8.98 -21.71
N ASN A 175 -4.28 -8.19 -21.04
CA ASN A 175 -4.73 -7.00 -20.29
C ASN A 175 -4.75 -5.77 -21.20
N ILE A 176 -5.94 -5.42 -21.67
CA ILE A 176 -6.15 -4.26 -22.54
C ILE A 176 -5.87 -2.90 -21.88
N ALA A 177 -5.78 -2.84 -20.53
CA ALA A 177 -5.41 -1.64 -19.80
C ALA A 177 -3.87 -1.42 -19.78
N GLU A 178 -3.05 -2.45 -20.00
CA GLU A 178 -1.58 -2.38 -19.88
C GLU A 178 -0.96 -1.26 -20.75
N PRO A 179 -1.31 -1.11 -22.05
CA PRO A 179 -0.71 -0.09 -22.93
C PRO A 179 -1.03 1.34 -22.48
N LEU A 180 -2.10 1.54 -21.68
CA LEU A 180 -2.61 2.87 -21.33
C LEU A 180 -1.85 3.55 -20.18
N ARG A 181 -0.89 2.87 -19.57
CA ARG A 181 -0.08 3.45 -18.48
C ARG A 181 0.59 4.77 -18.87
N GLY A 182 1.08 4.85 -20.11
CA GLY A 182 1.72 6.06 -20.67
C GLY A 182 0.74 7.15 -21.12
N ALA A 183 -0.55 6.83 -21.20
CA ALA A 183 -1.58 7.79 -21.64
C ALA A 183 -2.15 8.63 -20.49
N LEU A 184 -1.89 8.28 -19.23
CA LEU A 184 -2.37 9.05 -18.08
C LEU A 184 -1.64 10.39 -17.97
N LEU A 185 -2.38 11.45 -17.65
CA LEU A 185 -1.77 12.72 -17.31
C LEU A 185 -0.94 12.59 -16.02
N PRO A 186 0.21 13.28 -15.94
CA PRO A 186 1.09 13.16 -14.78
C PRO A 186 0.39 13.56 -13.49
N ASN A 187 0.51 12.73 -12.46
CA ASN A 187 0.10 13.10 -11.10
C ASN A 187 1.25 13.87 -10.45
N VAL A 188 1.16 15.18 -10.44
CA VAL A 188 2.13 16.02 -9.73
C VAL A 188 1.93 15.82 -8.23
N VAL A 189 2.85 15.08 -7.62
CA VAL A 189 2.85 14.88 -6.16
C VAL A 189 3.15 16.21 -5.48
N VAL A 190 2.15 16.79 -4.85
CA VAL A 190 2.35 17.94 -3.97
C VAL A 190 2.76 17.41 -2.61
N ASN A 191 3.96 17.77 -2.16
CA ASN A 191 4.44 17.42 -0.83
C ASN A 191 3.46 17.89 0.26
N GLN A 192 3.39 17.13 1.36
CA GLN A 192 2.55 17.52 2.50
C GLN A 192 2.95 18.91 2.97
N LYS A 193 1.95 19.80 3.02
CA LYS A 193 2.19 21.18 3.44
C LYS A 193 2.62 21.21 4.89
N THR A 194 3.69 21.94 5.15
CA THR A 194 4.25 22.21 6.46
C THR A 194 4.65 23.67 6.56
N ILE A 195 4.70 24.19 7.78
CA ILE A 195 5.21 25.52 8.08
C ILE A 195 6.73 25.51 8.13
N THR A 196 7.33 26.68 8.17
CA THR A 196 8.77 26.89 8.37
C THR A 196 9.14 26.85 9.85
N LYS A 197 10.44 26.68 10.16
CA LYS A 197 10.99 26.80 11.53
C LYS A 197 10.60 28.12 12.18
N LYS A 198 10.57 29.24 11.43
CA LYS A 198 10.21 30.59 11.92
C LYS A 198 8.74 30.72 12.33
N GLU A 199 7.85 29.95 11.73
CA GLU A 199 6.41 29.97 12.04
C GLU A 199 6.03 29.02 13.19
N LEU A 200 6.94 28.15 13.62
CA LEU A 200 6.68 27.16 14.66
C LEU A 200 6.27 27.82 16.01
N PRO A 201 6.95 28.86 16.54
CA PRO A 201 6.55 29.49 17.79
C PRO A 201 5.10 30.02 17.76
N ILE A 202 4.68 30.55 16.62
CA ILE A 202 3.31 31.11 16.44
C ILE A 202 2.30 29.95 16.52
N LEU A 203 2.54 28.83 15.81
CA LEU A 203 1.67 27.67 15.86
C LEU A 203 1.56 27.10 17.29
N LEU A 204 2.69 26.91 17.98
CA LEU A 204 2.71 26.37 19.35
C LEU A 204 1.94 27.28 20.31
N SER A 205 2.12 28.62 20.23
CA SER A 205 1.39 29.58 21.03
C SER A 205 -0.11 29.54 20.75
N GLN A 206 -0.52 29.46 19.50
CA GLN A 206 -1.92 29.35 19.11
C GLN A 206 -2.57 28.07 19.64
N ILE A 207 -1.86 26.93 19.58
CA ILE A 207 -2.33 25.66 20.15
C ILE A 207 -2.48 25.80 21.67
N THR A 208 -1.51 26.41 22.37
CA THR A 208 -1.53 26.61 23.83
C THR A 208 -2.75 27.40 24.28
N LEU A 209 -3.07 28.48 23.58
CA LEU A 209 -4.18 29.37 23.90
C LEU A 209 -5.54 28.86 23.40
N ALA A 210 -5.57 27.89 22.53
CA ALA A 210 -6.79 27.41 21.89
C ALA A 210 -7.72 26.69 22.89
N GLN A 211 -9.01 27.01 22.77
CA GLN A 211 -10.09 26.29 23.43
C GLN A 211 -10.75 25.35 22.41
N PHE A 212 -10.40 24.07 22.47
CA PHE A 212 -10.95 23.07 21.59
C PHE A 212 -12.28 22.51 22.13
N SER A 213 -13.14 22.04 21.23
CA SER A 213 -14.44 21.43 21.59
C SER A 213 -14.28 20.14 22.41
N GLU A 214 -13.14 19.50 22.30
CA GLU A 214 -12.73 18.32 23.06
C GLU A 214 -12.09 18.66 24.42
N GLY A 215 -11.90 19.96 24.70
CA GLY A 215 -11.22 20.45 25.90
C GLY A 215 -9.70 20.31 25.84
N LYS A 216 -9.05 20.41 26.98
CA LYS A 216 -7.58 20.37 27.16
C LYS A 216 -6.92 19.11 26.60
N ILE A 217 -7.65 18.01 26.50
CA ILE A 217 -7.12 16.76 25.90
C ILE A 217 -6.63 16.95 24.46
N MET A 218 -7.23 17.88 23.71
CA MET A 218 -6.78 18.18 22.34
C MET A 218 -5.48 18.99 22.34
N ASN A 219 -5.29 19.90 23.32
CA ASN A 219 -4.01 20.62 23.47
C ASN A 219 -2.89 19.60 23.76
N HIS A 220 -3.13 18.62 24.69
CA HIS A 220 -2.18 17.57 24.99
C HIS A 220 -1.92 16.65 23.77
N ALA A 221 -2.92 16.41 22.93
CA ALA A 221 -2.71 15.66 21.69
C ALA A 221 -1.75 16.39 20.73
N PHE A 222 -1.86 17.70 20.61
CA PHE A 222 -0.91 18.50 19.82
C PHE A 222 0.47 18.56 20.46
N GLN A 223 0.56 18.65 21.79
CA GLN A 223 1.83 18.61 22.50
C GLN A 223 2.57 17.29 22.20
N LEU A 224 1.90 16.15 22.37
CA LEU A 224 2.51 14.85 22.06
C LEU A 224 2.80 14.70 20.56
N LEU A 225 1.95 15.22 19.67
CA LEU A 225 2.21 15.19 18.22
C LEU A 225 3.48 15.97 17.88
N ALA A 226 3.67 17.16 18.45
CA ALA A 226 4.85 17.98 18.23
C ALA A 226 6.13 17.34 18.82
N LEU A 227 6.03 16.77 20.02
CA LEU A 227 7.18 16.16 20.71
C LEU A 227 7.60 14.81 20.10
N THR A 228 6.65 13.98 19.66
CA THR A 228 6.95 12.61 19.19
C THR A 228 6.98 12.48 17.68
N PHE A 229 6.44 13.47 16.96
CA PHE A 229 6.16 13.46 15.52
C PHE A 229 5.61 12.12 14.98
N LEU A 230 4.80 11.42 15.80
CA LEU A 230 4.04 10.24 15.40
C LEU A 230 3.02 10.57 14.31
N ARG A 231 2.54 9.58 13.58
CA ARG A 231 1.39 9.78 12.70
C ARG A 231 0.13 10.03 13.54
N ALA A 232 -0.71 10.97 13.11
CA ALA A 232 -1.92 11.34 13.85
C ALA A 232 -2.79 10.11 14.23
N GLN A 233 -2.89 9.12 13.37
CA GLN A 233 -3.64 7.91 13.66
C GLN A 233 -2.95 7.03 14.71
N GLU A 234 -1.62 6.95 14.69
CA GLU A 234 -0.83 6.22 15.69
C GLU A 234 -0.97 6.89 17.07
N LEU A 235 -0.89 8.22 17.12
CA LEU A 235 -1.06 9.00 18.32
C LEU A 235 -2.47 8.88 18.89
N MET A 236 -3.49 9.21 18.11
CA MET A 236 -4.87 9.31 18.61
C MET A 236 -5.48 7.96 19.04
N GLY A 237 -4.95 6.85 18.55
CA GLY A 237 -5.34 5.51 18.98
C GLY A 237 -4.51 4.96 20.15
N ALA A 238 -3.65 5.75 20.77
CA ALA A 238 -2.74 5.34 21.83
C ALA A 238 -3.46 4.76 23.04
N GLN A 239 -2.87 3.72 23.65
CA GLN A 239 -3.36 3.06 24.85
C GLN A 239 -2.34 3.17 26.01
N TRP A 240 -2.83 3.23 27.24
CA TRP A 240 -1.97 3.30 28.42
C TRP A 240 -1.06 2.08 28.57
N SER A 241 -1.51 0.91 28.13
CA SER A 241 -0.72 -0.33 28.14
C SER A 241 0.52 -0.29 27.24
N GLU A 242 0.61 0.69 26.33
CA GLU A 242 1.76 0.88 25.43
C GLU A 242 2.89 1.68 26.09
N ILE A 243 2.62 2.35 27.25
CA ILE A 243 3.55 3.26 27.92
C ILE A 243 4.23 2.55 29.09
N ASN A 244 5.55 2.48 29.05
CA ASN A 244 6.38 2.09 30.18
C ASN A 244 7.06 3.33 30.77
N PHE A 245 6.57 3.84 31.90
CA PHE A 245 7.11 5.02 32.56
C PHE A 245 8.45 4.75 33.26
N GLU A 246 8.69 3.54 33.73
CA GLU A 246 9.95 3.16 34.41
C GLU A 246 11.10 3.12 33.44
N GLU A 247 10.91 2.37 32.34
CA GLU A 247 11.91 2.20 31.28
C GLU A 247 11.91 3.36 30.26
N LYS A 248 11.00 4.33 30.42
CA LYS A 248 10.86 5.54 29.61
C LYS A 248 10.73 5.26 28.10
N PHE A 249 9.87 4.33 27.75
CA PHE A 249 9.55 4.07 26.35
C PHE A 249 8.03 3.89 26.12
N TRP A 250 7.63 4.10 24.89
CA TRP A 250 6.30 3.87 24.38
C TRP A 250 6.40 2.90 23.20
N ILE A 251 5.83 1.69 23.30
CA ILE A 251 5.80 0.72 22.22
C ILE A 251 4.44 0.75 21.57
N ILE A 252 4.40 1.20 20.31
CA ILE A 252 3.21 1.12 19.47
C ILE A 252 3.20 -0.26 18.82
N PRO A 253 2.17 -1.09 19.04
CA PRO A 253 2.14 -2.45 18.54
C PRO A 253 1.95 -2.49 17.02
N ALA A 254 2.39 -3.58 16.39
CA ALA A 254 2.41 -3.76 14.93
C ALA A 254 1.04 -3.56 14.27
N GLU A 255 -0.03 -3.96 14.94
CA GLU A 255 -1.41 -3.88 14.47
C GLU A 255 -1.88 -2.44 14.24
N ARG A 256 -1.31 -1.50 15.00
CA ARG A 256 -1.61 -0.07 14.91
C ARG A 256 -0.68 0.69 13.98
N MET A 257 0.42 0.06 13.55
CA MET A 257 1.41 0.64 12.65
C MET A 257 1.06 0.39 11.19
N LYS A 258 1.21 1.44 10.35
CA LYS A 258 0.98 1.34 8.89
C LYS A 258 1.80 0.21 8.24
N MET A 259 3.01 -0.03 8.73
CA MET A 259 3.93 -1.01 8.15
C MET A 259 3.94 -2.34 8.91
N ARG A 260 2.97 -2.56 9.82
CA ARG A 260 2.81 -3.80 10.61
C ARG A 260 4.10 -4.25 11.31
N ARG A 261 4.88 -3.29 11.83
CA ARG A 261 6.06 -3.52 12.67
C ARG A 261 5.92 -2.66 13.91
N PRO A 262 6.26 -3.18 15.11
CA PRO A 262 6.20 -2.38 16.32
C PRO A 262 7.16 -1.20 16.22
N HIS A 263 6.81 -0.09 16.85
CA HIS A 263 7.63 1.11 16.86
C HIS A 263 7.82 1.61 18.30
N THR A 264 9.07 1.79 18.69
CA THR A 264 9.44 2.32 20.00
C THR A 264 9.70 3.81 19.90
N VAL A 265 9.04 4.59 20.75
CA VAL A 265 9.31 6.01 20.97
C VAL A 265 9.94 6.15 22.37
N TYR A 266 11.08 6.83 22.45
CA TYR A 266 11.72 7.10 23.74
C TYR A 266 11.09 8.32 24.39
N LEU A 267 10.75 8.21 25.67
CA LEU A 267 10.04 9.24 26.42
C LEU A 267 11.02 10.21 27.06
N THR A 268 11.00 11.45 26.60
CA THR A 268 11.70 12.57 27.24
C THR A 268 10.94 13.04 28.47
N SER A 269 11.58 13.86 29.30
CA SER A 269 10.93 14.42 30.50
C SER A 269 9.67 15.23 30.15
N GLN A 270 9.68 15.92 29.02
CA GLN A 270 8.54 16.71 28.54
C GLN A 270 7.38 15.80 28.10
N ILE A 271 7.68 14.70 27.38
CA ILE A 271 6.65 13.74 26.97
C ILE A 271 6.02 13.09 28.21
N ILE A 272 6.84 12.69 29.18
CA ILE A 272 6.38 12.10 30.46
C ILE A 272 5.47 13.09 31.19
N SER A 273 5.85 14.34 31.30
CA SER A 273 5.05 15.39 31.98
C SER A 273 3.67 15.53 31.36
N VAL A 274 3.57 15.56 30.01
CA VAL A 274 2.28 15.63 29.32
C VAL A 274 1.46 14.37 29.57
N LEU A 275 2.05 13.17 29.48
CA LEU A 275 1.35 11.91 29.72
C LEU A 275 0.84 11.81 31.16
N GLU A 276 1.64 12.20 32.15
CA GLU A 276 1.23 12.25 33.57
C GLU A 276 0.07 13.21 33.78
N THR A 277 0.10 14.40 33.14
CA THR A 277 -0.98 15.38 33.20
C THR A 277 -2.27 14.79 32.63
N ILE A 278 -2.20 14.11 31.49
CA ILE A 278 -3.36 13.43 30.93
C ILE A 278 -3.86 12.33 31.87
N LYS A 279 -2.95 11.52 32.43
CA LYS A 279 -3.28 10.42 33.34
C LYS A 279 -4.01 10.91 34.59
N ALA A 280 -3.54 12.00 35.18
CA ALA A 280 -4.15 12.60 36.36
C ALA A 280 -5.58 13.10 36.11
N ASN A 281 -5.86 13.64 34.91
CA ASN A 281 -7.13 14.32 34.61
C ASN A 281 -8.13 13.47 33.79
N HIS A 282 -7.65 12.42 33.09
CA HIS A 282 -8.43 11.68 32.09
C HIS A 282 -8.26 10.16 32.15
N PHE A 283 -7.75 9.59 33.26
CA PHE A 283 -7.51 8.15 33.42
C PHE A 283 -8.81 7.38 33.67
N HIS A 284 -9.70 7.33 32.69
CA HIS A 284 -10.99 6.61 32.80
C HIS A 284 -11.21 5.61 31.66
N SER A 285 -10.18 5.32 30.88
CA SER A 285 -10.26 4.46 29.69
C SER A 285 -8.92 3.79 29.42
N ILE A 286 -8.95 2.73 28.62
CA ILE A 286 -7.73 2.14 28.07
C ILE A 286 -7.01 3.09 27.11
N TYR A 287 -7.75 4.01 26.48
CA TYR A 287 -7.20 4.98 25.52
C TYR A 287 -6.68 6.24 26.23
N ILE A 288 -5.54 6.76 25.76
CA ILE A 288 -4.99 8.03 26.21
C ILE A 288 -5.90 9.20 25.77
N PHE A 289 -6.37 9.16 24.52
CA PHE A 289 -7.28 10.15 23.94
C PHE A 289 -8.68 9.53 23.78
N TYR A 290 -9.46 9.65 24.84
CA TYR A 290 -10.76 8.97 24.96
C TYR A 290 -11.95 9.89 24.65
N ASP A 291 -12.86 9.42 23.82
CA ASP A 291 -14.17 10.06 23.55
C ASP A 291 -15.25 9.39 24.43
N LYS A 292 -15.55 9.99 25.58
CA LYS A 292 -16.54 9.50 26.54
C LYS A 292 -17.93 9.28 25.93
N LYS A 293 -18.31 10.06 24.90
CA LYS A 293 -19.63 9.95 24.27
C LYS A 293 -19.76 8.72 23.38
N ARG A 294 -18.64 8.23 22.83
CA ARG A 294 -18.61 7.10 21.90
C ARG A 294 -17.98 5.86 22.49
N ASP A 295 -17.46 5.92 23.68
CA ASP A 295 -16.71 4.86 24.35
C ASP A 295 -15.59 4.28 23.49
N THR A 296 -14.79 5.18 22.89
CA THR A 296 -13.69 4.80 22.00
C THR A 296 -12.61 5.89 21.97
N ALA A 297 -11.51 5.62 21.26
CA ALA A 297 -10.49 6.64 20.99
C ALA A 297 -11.07 7.82 20.20
N ILE A 298 -10.59 9.04 20.49
CA ILE A 298 -10.89 10.23 19.68
C ILE A 298 -10.31 10.01 18.29
N LYS A 299 -11.16 10.17 17.25
CA LYS A 299 -10.73 9.98 15.86
C LYS A 299 -9.70 11.04 15.44
N ASN A 300 -8.69 10.62 14.68
CA ASN A 300 -7.64 11.51 14.16
C ASN A 300 -8.16 12.66 13.29
N GLU A 301 -9.34 12.51 12.66
CA GLU A 301 -10.00 13.58 11.91
C GLU A 301 -10.33 14.80 12.79
N ARG A 302 -10.60 14.57 14.08
CA ARG A 302 -10.84 15.69 15.02
C ARG A 302 -9.58 16.51 15.25
N LEU A 303 -8.43 15.87 15.44
CA LEU A 303 -7.13 16.55 15.56
C LEU A 303 -6.84 17.39 14.30
N ILE A 304 -7.05 16.81 13.12
CA ILE A 304 -6.84 17.51 11.84
C ILE A 304 -7.79 18.69 11.70
N ASN A 305 -9.08 18.51 12.03
CA ASN A 305 -10.07 19.58 11.95
C ASN A 305 -9.78 20.70 12.96
N SER A 306 -9.27 20.38 14.15
CA SER A 306 -8.85 21.35 15.15
C SER A 306 -7.69 22.20 14.64
N LEU A 307 -6.69 21.60 13.98
CA LEU A 307 -5.61 22.35 13.32
C LEU A 307 -6.15 23.28 12.22
N TYR A 308 -7.14 22.83 11.44
CA TYR A 308 -7.74 23.64 10.39
C TYR A 308 -8.55 24.82 10.93
N LYS A 309 -9.22 24.65 12.09
CA LYS A 309 -9.93 25.75 12.78
C LYS A 309 -8.97 26.84 13.28
N LEU A 310 -7.70 26.51 13.57
CA LEU A 310 -6.66 27.47 13.89
C LEU A 310 -6.13 28.23 12.65
N GLY A 311 -6.71 28.04 11.46
CA GLY A 311 -6.31 28.74 10.24
C GLY A 311 -5.23 28.03 9.41
N TYR A 312 -4.89 26.77 9.74
CA TYR A 312 -3.83 26.03 9.04
C TYR A 312 -4.32 25.15 7.89
N LYS A 313 -5.61 25.22 7.54
CA LYS A 313 -6.11 24.54 6.34
C LYS A 313 -5.36 25.02 5.09
N GLY A 314 -4.73 24.07 4.39
CA GLY A 314 -3.92 24.39 3.20
C GLY A 314 -2.53 24.97 3.49
N LYS A 315 -2.13 25.18 4.76
CA LYS A 315 -0.80 25.64 5.18
C LYS A 315 -0.02 24.53 5.88
N MET A 316 -0.68 23.77 6.75
CA MET A 316 -0.06 22.68 7.50
C MET A 316 -1.06 21.52 7.69
N THR A 317 -0.54 20.32 7.75
CA THR A 317 -1.29 19.10 8.10
C THR A 317 -0.73 18.50 9.38
N ALA A 318 -1.45 17.56 10.01
CA ALA A 318 -0.89 16.79 11.13
C ALA A 318 0.40 16.01 10.72
N HIS A 319 0.51 15.64 9.45
CA HIS A 319 1.75 15.06 8.92
C HIS A 319 2.87 16.09 8.73
N GLY A 320 2.51 17.38 8.63
CA GLY A 320 3.46 18.49 8.54
C GLY A 320 4.39 18.59 9.76
N PHE A 321 3.93 18.18 10.97
CA PHE A 321 4.80 18.11 12.16
C PHE A 321 5.99 17.17 11.94
N ARG A 322 5.78 16.05 11.27
CA ARG A 322 6.84 15.08 10.94
C ARG A 322 7.81 15.63 9.89
N ALA A 323 7.27 16.30 8.86
CA ALA A 323 8.09 16.92 7.83
C ALA A 323 8.95 18.05 8.42
N LEU A 324 8.37 18.87 9.32
CA LEU A 324 9.07 19.93 10.01
C LEU A 324 10.19 19.37 10.91
N ALA A 325 9.87 18.35 11.73
CA ALA A 325 10.85 17.69 12.58
C ALA A 325 12.00 17.08 11.77
N SER A 326 11.68 16.36 10.69
CA SER A 326 12.69 15.79 9.80
C SER A 326 13.58 16.88 9.20
N THR A 327 13.02 17.97 8.73
CA THR A 327 13.79 19.09 8.14
C THR A 327 14.74 19.70 9.18
N ILE A 328 14.20 20.09 10.33
CA ILE A 328 15.01 20.75 11.37
C ILE A 328 16.11 19.82 11.90
N LEU A 329 15.79 18.56 12.18
CA LEU A 329 16.77 17.60 12.69
C LEU A 329 17.91 17.34 11.67
N ASN A 330 17.61 17.31 10.36
CA ASN A 330 18.64 17.21 9.32
C ASN A 330 19.47 18.48 9.23
N GLU A 331 18.87 19.69 9.36
CA GLU A 331 19.58 20.97 9.36
C GLU A 331 20.50 21.10 10.58
N GLU A 332 20.11 20.54 11.72
CA GLU A 332 20.93 20.52 12.94
C GLU A 332 21.99 19.40 12.95
N GLY A 333 22.10 18.63 11.86
CA GLY A 333 23.18 17.66 11.64
C GLY A 333 22.99 16.30 12.32
N PHE A 334 21.76 15.95 12.75
CA PHE A 334 21.48 14.59 13.24
C PHE A 334 21.61 13.56 12.12
N ASN A 335 22.05 12.35 12.49
CA ASN A 335 22.21 11.27 11.53
C ASN A 335 20.87 10.94 10.86
N PRO A 336 20.78 10.99 9.50
CA PRO A 336 19.55 10.70 8.78
C PRO A 336 18.94 9.33 9.10
N ASP A 337 19.76 8.31 9.37
CA ASP A 337 19.26 6.98 9.72
C ASP A 337 18.54 6.96 11.07
N VAL A 338 19.02 7.75 12.03
CA VAL A 338 18.37 7.93 13.34
C VAL A 338 17.03 8.61 13.18
N ILE A 339 16.97 9.66 12.33
CA ILE A 339 15.73 10.39 12.01
C ILE A 339 14.73 9.46 11.33
N GLU A 340 15.14 8.74 10.28
CA GLU A 340 14.27 7.81 9.53
C GLU A 340 13.75 6.68 10.42
N LYS A 341 14.59 6.16 11.34
CA LYS A 341 14.19 5.15 12.31
C LYS A 341 13.13 5.69 13.28
N GLN A 342 13.31 6.92 13.78
CA GLN A 342 12.32 7.58 14.64
C GLN A 342 11.02 7.88 13.92
N LEU A 343 11.09 8.19 12.63
CA LEU A 343 9.91 8.36 11.78
C LEU A 343 9.22 7.03 11.43
N ALA A 344 9.75 5.88 11.83
CA ALA A 344 9.28 4.56 11.42
C ALA A 344 9.10 4.47 9.88
N HIS A 345 10.06 5.03 9.14
CA HIS A 345 10.14 4.87 7.70
C HIS A 345 10.85 3.56 7.37
N ILE A 346 10.42 2.94 6.28
CA ILE A 346 11.10 1.76 5.76
C ILE A 346 12.09 2.24 4.69
N ASP A 347 13.34 1.80 4.81
CA ASP A 347 14.34 2.06 3.80
C ASP A 347 13.84 1.57 2.43
N SER A 348 13.82 2.47 1.46
CA SER A 348 13.43 2.17 0.08
C SER A 348 14.41 1.23 -0.61
N ASN A 349 15.68 1.23 -0.19
CA ASN A 349 16.70 0.30 -0.66
C ASN A 349 16.51 -1.06 0.03
N SER A 350 16.06 -2.06 -0.72
CA SER A 350 15.78 -3.41 -0.20
C SER A 350 17.03 -4.09 0.35
N VAL A 351 18.20 -3.85 -0.23
CA VAL A 351 19.49 -4.40 0.20
C VAL A 351 19.86 -3.78 1.54
N ARG A 352 19.89 -2.45 1.65
CA ARG A 352 20.20 -1.75 2.89
C ARG A 352 19.25 -2.18 4.01
N ARG A 353 17.96 -2.27 3.73
CA ARG A 353 16.92 -2.74 4.68
C ARG A 353 17.17 -4.16 5.20
N ALA A 354 17.72 -5.06 4.37
CA ALA A 354 18.01 -6.44 4.78
C ALA A 354 19.19 -6.52 5.77
N TYR A 355 20.16 -5.62 5.63
CA TYR A 355 21.39 -5.64 6.42
C TYR A 355 21.38 -4.68 7.61
N ASN A 356 20.71 -3.51 7.51
CA ASN A 356 20.67 -2.54 8.59
C ASN A 356 19.51 -2.86 9.57
N ARG A 357 19.84 -3.53 10.69
CA ARG A 357 18.92 -3.84 11.80
C ARG A 357 19.16 -2.97 13.04
N ALA A 358 19.98 -1.94 12.92
CA ALA A 358 20.31 -1.07 14.04
C ALA A 358 19.07 -0.34 14.58
N GLU A 359 18.96 -0.26 15.90
CA GLU A 359 17.88 0.46 16.58
C GLU A 359 18.26 1.88 16.96
N TYR A 360 19.57 2.23 16.94
CA TYR A 360 20.12 3.55 17.27
C TYR A 360 19.60 4.11 18.61
N ILE A 361 19.53 3.28 19.65
CA ILE A 361 18.86 3.59 20.92
C ILE A 361 19.40 4.88 21.55
N GLU A 362 20.72 4.96 21.75
CA GLU A 362 21.37 6.12 22.39
C GLU A 362 21.21 7.39 21.57
N ASP A 363 21.42 7.30 20.23
CA ASP A 363 21.34 8.46 19.34
C ASP A 363 19.90 8.95 19.23
N ARG A 364 18.92 8.04 19.22
CA ARG A 364 17.50 8.41 19.23
C ARG A 364 17.10 9.08 20.55
N ASN A 365 17.59 8.60 21.69
CA ASN A 365 17.35 9.23 22.98
C ASN A 365 17.91 10.66 23.01
N LYS A 366 19.18 10.85 22.59
CA LYS A 366 19.82 12.19 22.49
C LYS A 366 19.04 13.11 21.55
N MET A 367 18.68 12.63 20.37
CA MET A 367 17.92 13.39 19.38
C MET A 367 16.54 13.77 19.90
N MET A 368 15.80 12.85 20.53
CA MET A 368 14.47 13.11 21.07
C MET A 368 14.50 14.09 22.23
N GLN A 369 15.52 14.04 23.08
CA GLN A 369 15.69 15.00 24.18
C GLN A 369 16.00 16.38 23.61
N TRP A 370 16.98 16.48 22.69
CA TRP A 370 17.29 17.74 22.01
C TRP A 370 16.05 18.34 21.34
N TRP A 371 15.26 17.52 20.62
CA TRP A 371 14.05 17.96 19.96
C TRP A 371 13.00 18.48 20.97
N SER A 372 12.82 17.81 22.09
CA SER A 372 11.88 18.23 23.12
C SER A 372 12.29 19.54 23.77
N ASP A 373 13.58 19.72 24.02
CA ASP A 373 14.14 20.98 24.56
C ASP A 373 13.97 22.10 23.54
N PHE A 374 14.26 21.86 22.28
CA PHE A 374 14.03 22.80 21.19
C PHE A 374 12.55 23.25 21.10
N ILE A 375 11.58 22.33 21.20
CA ILE A 375 10.15 22.68 21.20
C ILE A 375 9.80 23.60 22.37
N VAL A 376 10.33 23.32 23.57
CA VAL A 376 10.11 24.17 24.76
C VAL A 376 10.76 25.54 24.57
N GLU A 377 11.95 25.64 23.98
CA GLU A 377 12.58 26.93 23.68
C GLU A 377 11.75 27.76 22.69
N GLN A 378 11.11 27.13 21.71
CA GLN A 378 10.23 27.85 20.79
C GLN A 378 8.96 28.42 21.45
N CYS A 379 8.43 27.76 22.48
CA CYS A 379 7.26 28.22 23.24
C CYS A 379 7.26 27.58 24.62
N PRO A 380 7.85 28.22 25.66
CA PRO A 380 7.93 27.65 27.01
C PRO A 380 6.56 27.30 27.62
N ALA A 381 5.53 28.06 27.32
CA ALA A 381 4.17 27.81 27.77
C ALA A 381 3.47 26.64 27.10
N PHE A 382 4.08 26.07 26.04
CA PHE A 382 3.50 24.94 25.30
C PHE A 382 3.45 23.66 26.14
N ILE A 383 4.46 23.44 26.99
CA ILE A 383 4.50 22.33 27.94
C ILE A 383 4.39 22.90 29.34
N GLU A 384 3.26 22.74 29.99
CA GLU A 384 3.09 23.10 31.39
C GLU A 384 4.07 22.26 32.23
N SER A 385 5.15 22.89 32.72
CA SER A 385 6.05 22.21 33.66
C SER A 385 5.41 22.22 35.06
N LYS A 386 5.53 21.11 35.82
CA LYS A 386 5.14 21.04 37.25
C LYS A 386 5.76 22.20 38.06
N GLN A 387 6.89 22.73 37.61
CA GLN A 387 7.61 23.85 38.25
C GLN A 387 6.85 25.20 38.11
N ALA A 388 6.10 25.38 37.00
CA ALA A 388 5.29 26.61 36.82
C ALA A 388 4.03 26.59 37.69
N LEU A 389 3.50 25.43 38.05
CA LEU A 389 2.34 25.28 38.93
C LEU A 389 2.68 25.42 40.42
N LEU A 390 3.97 25.30 40.79
CA LEU A 390 4.42 25.51 42.19
C LEU A 390 4.79 26.96 42.48
N ASN A 391 4.84 27.83 41.47
CA ASN A 391 5.17 29.25 41.58
C ASN A 391 3.96 30.17 41.36
N LEU A 392 2.74 29.62 41.32
CA LEU A 392 1.46 30.32 41.35
C LEU A 392 0.71 30.01 42.63
#